data_9b1d82f516a1893601b51f1c94061910
#
_entry.id   9b1d82f516a1893601b51f1c94061910
#
_cell.length_a   1.000
_cell.length_b   1.000
_cell.length_c   1.000
_cell.angle_alpha   90.00
_cell.angle_beta   90.00
_cell.angle_gamma   90.00
#
_symmetry.space_group_name_H-M   'P 1'
#
loop_
_entity.id
_entity.type
_entity.pdbx_description
1 polymer ?
#
loop_
_entity_poly.entity_id
_entity_poly.type
_entity_poly.pdbx_seq_one_letter_code
_entity_poly.pdbx_strand_id
1 'polypeptide(L)'
;MSKNFWKFPTLLLSLAFLVPPVYGFKDEDLEKLHRTNECIRCDLSGADLRSANLSRANLRSSNLSGANLRGATLDEVNLSLADLSEAELVGANLRRANLHKAKLTTSDLSAADLTASDFREVDLNGANLRGSDSRATDFWKANLKEAILRNADLREANLWGVDLTLADMRGANLSYTDLGSANLMGADTRAARFESATFCNTKMPTQEMNQSGC
;
A
#
# COMPACT_ATOMS: atom_id res chain seq x y z
N MET A 1 30.48 12.23 -4.25
CA MET A 1 29.94 12.63 -2.95
C MET A 1 28.90 13.71 -3.20
N SER A 2 27.66 13.33 -3.43
CA SER A 2 26.55 14.28 -3.70
C SER A 2 25.65 14.27 -2.48
N LYS A 3 25.70 15.34 -1.69
CA LYS A 3 24.82 15.58 -0.57
C LYS A 3 23.51 16.15 -1.14
N ASN A 4 22.48 15.31 -1.29
CA ASN A 4 21.16 15.78 -1.63
C ASN A 4 20.53 16.40 -0.38
N PHE A 5 20.59 17.72 -0.29
CA PHE A 5 19.89 18.50 0.71
C PHE A 5 18.39 18.48 0.43
N TRP A 6 17.62 17.94 1.34
CA TRP A 6 16.21 18.20 1.46
C TRP A 6 16.03 19.69 1.82
N LYS A 7 15.52 20.47 0.88
CA LYS A 7 15.12 21.86 1.16
C LYS A 7 13.76 21.85 1.81
N PHE A 8 13.70 21.91 3.14
CA PHE A 8 12.54 22.46 3.80
C PHE A 8 12.63 24.00 3.75
N PRO A 9 11.54 24.73 3.51
CA PRO A 9 11.56 26.17 3.68
C PRO A 9 11.83 26.46 5.16
N THR A 10 12.83 27.31 5.42
CA THR A 10 13.11 27.84 6.75
C THR A 10 11.87 28.51 7.29
N LEU A 11 11.21 27.87 8.26
CA LEU A 11 10.12 28.47 8.99
C LEU A 11 10.69 29.47 9.99
N LEU A 12 10.38 30.74 9.78
CA LEU A 12 10.58 31.83 10.73
C LEU A 12 10.00 31.45 12.10
N LEU A 13 10.84 31.52 13.13
CA LEU A 13 10.39 31.50 14.54
C LEU A 13 9.45 32.69 14.77
N SER A 14 8.15 32.47 14.70
CA SER A 14 7.18 33.32 15.33
C SER A 14 6.69 32.61 16.59
N LEU A 15 6.91 33.20 17.76
CA LEU A 15 6.26 32.81 19.00
C LEU A 15 4.74 32.87 18.82
N ALA A 16 4.12 31.76 18.56
CA ALA A 16 2.69 31.57 18.61
C ALA A 16 2.41 30.36 19.53
N PHE A 17 1.70 30.64 20.58
CA PHE A 17 1.16 29.82 21.64
C PHE A 17 1.04 28.31 21.32
N LEU A 18 1.65 27.53 22.23
CA LEU A 18 1.56 26.08 22.38
C LEU A 18 0.10 25.57 22.38
N VAL A 19 -0.34 25.14 21.21
CA VAL A 19 -1.20 23.97 21.12
C VAL A 19 -0.27 22.89 20.56
N PRO A 20 0.07 21.82 21.31
CA PRO A 20 0.81 20.73 20.71
C PRO A 20 0.02 20.23 19.51
N PRO A 21 0.67 19.99 18.35
CA PRO A 21 -0.03 19.38 17.22
C PRO A 21 -0.64 18.05 17.74
N VAL A 22 -1.89 17.81 17.37
CA VAL A 22 -2.64 16.56 17.68
C VAL A 22 -2.03 15.35 16.94
N TYR A 23 -0.84 15.49 16.35
CA TYR A 23 -0.12 14.45 15.65
C TYR A 23 0.87 13.77 16.62
N GLY A 24 0.68 12.46 16.76
CA GLY A 24 1.35 11.67 17.80
C GLY A 24 2.79 11.26 17.51
N PHE A 25 3.41 11.68 16.36
CA PHE A 25 4.79 11.28 16.05
C PHE A 25 5.80 11.94 17.00
N LYS A 26 6.93 11.26 17.17
CA LYS A 26 8.05 11.77 17.96
C LYS A 26 9.03 12.49 17.05
N ASP A 27 9.31 13.77 17.33
CA ASP A 27 10.29 14.55 16.56
C ASP A 27 11.65 13.85 16.46
N GLU A 28 12.08 13.18 17.53
CA GLU A 28 13.32 12.40 17.59
C GLU A 28 13.36 11.23 16.60
N ASP A 29 12.20 10.57 16.37
CA ASP A 29 12.07 9.47 15.43
C ASP A 29 12.13 9.98 13.98
N LEU A 30 11.52 11.12 13.70
CA LEU A 30 11.59 11.76 12.40
C LEU A 30 13.02 12.24 12.08
N GLU A 31 13.70 12.86 13.03
CA GLU A 31 15.11 13.24 12.90
C GLU A 31 16.02 12.02 12.68
N LYS A 32 15.76 10.93 13.43
CA LYS A 32 16.48 9.67 13.26
C LYS A 32 16.31 9.12 11.84
N LEU A 33 15.06 9.07 11.33
CA LEU A 33 14.78 8.64 9.96
C LEU A 33 15.54 9.48 8.94
N HIS A 34 15.52 10.81 9.06
CA HIS A 34 16.21 11.71 8.15
C HIS A 34 17.73 11.52 8.14
N ARG A 35 18.32 11.23 9.30
CA ARG A 35 19.77 11.11 9.45
C ARG A 35 20.31 9.75 9.01
N THR A 36 19.58 8.67 9.29
CA THR A 36 20.09 7.30 9.18
C THR A 36 19.40 6.47 8.10
N ASN A 37 18.27 6.92 7.58
CA ASN A 37 17.37 6.15 6.74
C ASN A 37 16.85 4.85 7.42
N GLU A 38 16.94 4.80 8.76
CA GLU A 38 16.49 3.68 9.58
C GLU A 38 15.61 4.15 10.74
N CYS A 39 14.42 3.58 10.84
CA CYS A 39 13.47 3.92 11.90
C CYS A 39 12.62 2.71 12.28
N ILE A 40 13.29 1.63 12.74
CA ILE A 40 12.61 0.41 13.18
C ILE A 40 11.84 0.71 14.47
N ARG A 41 10.53 0.35 14.49
CA ARG A 41 9.60 0.57 15.60
C ARG A 41 9.45 2.04 16.02
N CYS A 42 9.69 2.97 15.11
CA CYS A 42 9.48 4.39 15.35
C CYS A 42 7.99 4.73 15.36
N ASP A 43 7.67 5.84 16.02
CA ASP A 43 6.36 6.47 15.93
C ASP A 43 6.43 7.67 14.98
N LEU A 44 5.90 7.47 13.78
CA LEU A 44 5.79 8.45 12.70
C LEU A 44 4.31 8.72 12.35
N SER A 45 3.40 8.43 13.30
CA SER A 45 1.96 8.59 13.10
C SER A 45 1.58 10.03 12.78
N GLY A 46 0.84 10.23 11.69
CA GLY A 46 0.47 11.57 11.21
C GLY A 46 1.62 12.42 10.67
N ALA A 47 2.84 11.90 10.56
CA ALA A 47 3.98 12.66 10.05
C ALA A 47 3.77 13.14 8.61
N ASP A 48 4.22 14.36 8.31
CA ASP A 48 4.25 14.88 6.94
C ASP A 48 5.54 14.44 6.22
N LEU A 49 5.40 13.41 5.40
CA LEU A 49 6.46 12.79 4.60
C LEU A 49 6.22 12.96 3.09
N ARG A 50 5.44 13.99 2.68
CA ARG A 50 5.15 14.26 1.27
C ARG A 50 6.41 14.41 0.44
N SER A 51 6.44 13.72 -0.68
CA SER A 51 7.58 13.72 -1.61
C SER A 51 8.92 13.34 -0.96
N ALA A 52 8.87 12.72 0.22
CA ALA A 52 10.06 12.25 0.91
C ALA A 52 10.80 11.19 0.08
N ASN A 53 12.14 11.24 0.06
CA ASN A 53 12.93 10.15 -0.48
C ASN A 53 13.29 9.18 0.66
N LEU A 54 12.54 8.09 0.73
CA LEU A 54 12.69 7.01 1.69
C LEU A 54 13.12 5.71 1.00
N SER A 55 13.75 5.84 -0.20
CA SER A 55 14.24 4.67 -0.93
C SER A 55 15.17 3.84 -0.05
N ARG A 56 14.90 2.53 0.01
CA ARG A 56 15.64 1.55 0.83
C ARG A 56 15.64 1.84 2.33
N ALA A 57 14.77 2.73 2.81
CA ALA A 57 14.64 2.97 4.24
C ALA A 57 14.17 1.71 4.97
N ASN A 58 14.61 1.57 6.22
CA ASN A 58 14.15 0.50 7.08
C ASN A 58 13.15 1.05 8.11
N LEU A 59 11.87 0.87 7.80
CA LEU A 59 10.71 1.31 8.59
C LEU A 59 9.96 0.12 9.22
N ARG A 60 10.64 -1.00 9.38
CA ARG A 60 10.03 -2.23 9.89
C ARG A 60 9.35 -2.00 11.25
N SER A 61 8.11 -2.48 11.36
CA SER A 61 7.28 -2.42 12.57
C SER A 61 7.03 -0.98 13.07
N SER A 62 7.23 0.06 12.26
CA SER A 62 6.96 1.45 12.64
C SER A 62 5.47 1.76 12.56
N ASN A 63 5.04 2.73 13.34
CA ASN A 63 3.71 3.31 13.26
C ASN A 63 3.75 4.52 12.30
N LEU A 64 3.09 4.40 11.16
CA LEU A 64 2.88 5.44 10.15
C LEU A 64 1.38 5.72 9.96
N SER A 65 0.54 5.36 10.95
CA SER A 65 -0.90 5.55 10.84
C SER A 65 -1.24 7.02 10.61
N GLY A 66 -2.09 7.30 9.62
CA GLY A 66 -2.44 8.65 9.21
C GLY A 66 -1.29 9.49 8.64
N ALA A 67 -0.10 8.94 8.43
CA ALA A 67 1.02 9.69 7.85
C ALA A 67 0.73 10.12 6.41
N ASN A 68 1.21 11.30 6.01
CA ASN A 68 1.10 11.80 4.66
C ASN A 68 2.35 11.47 3.85
N LEU A 69 2.24 10.45 3.00
CA LEU A 69 3.30 9.93 2.12
C LEU A 69 3.02 10.23 0.63
N ARG A 70 2.18 11.24 0.32
CA ARG A 70 1.80 11.56 -1.07
C ARG A 70 3.04 11.86 -1.92
N GLY A 71 3.18 11.15 -3.03
CA GLY A 71 4.29 11.28 -3.95
C GLY A 71 5.65 10.91 -3.37
N ALA A 72 5.71 10.26 -2.19
CA ALA A 72 6.97 9.80 -1.62
C ALA A 72 7.63 8.74 -2.48
N THR A 73 8.97 8.70 -2.48
CA THR A 73 9.76 7.65 -3.10
C THR A 73 10.10 6.59 -2.04
N LEU A 74 9.46 5.43 -2.16
CA LEU A 74 9.53 4.30 -1.24
C LEU A 74 10.10 3.05 -1.96
N ASP A 75 10.86 3.24 -3.05
CA ASP A 75 11.46 2.13 -3.81
C ASP A 75 12.36 1.27 -2.91
N GLU A 76 12.14 -0.04 -2.92
CA GLU A 76 12.86 -1.02 -2.10
C GLU A 76 12.78 -0.76 -0.56
N VAL A 77 11.82 0.03 -0.07
CA VAL A 77 11.63 0.28 1.36
C VAL A 77 11.23 -1.00 2.10
N ASN A 78 11.69 -1.15 3.34
CA ASN A 78 11.20 -2.19 4.24
C ASN A 78 10.14 -1.62 5.21
N LEU A 79 8.88 -1.90 4.93
CA LEU A 79 7.70 -1.57 5.74
C LEU A 79 7.06 -2.82 6.36
N SER A 80 7.79 -3.93 6.43
CA SER A 80 7.22 -5.17 6.98
C SER A 80 6.74 -4.95 8.42
N LEU A 81 5.52 -5.46 8.71
CA LEU A 81 4.88 -5.32 10.01
C LEU A 81 4.57 -3.86 10.44
N ALA A 82 4.70 -2.88 9.56
CA ALA A 82 4.37 -1.48 9.87
C ALA A 82 2.85 -1.25 9.88
N ASP A 83 2.41 -0.26 10.66
CA ASP A 83 1.03 0.24 10.64
C ASP A 83 0.97 1.50 9.77
N LEU A 84 0.31 1.40 8.61
CA LEU A 84 0.02 2.50 7.68
C LEU A 84 -1.50 2.72 7.57
N SER A 85 -2.28 2.34 8.59
CA SER A 85 -3.73 2.56 8.58
C SER A 85 -4.04 4.03 8.38
N GLU A 86 -5.01 4.34 7.51
CA GLU A 86 -5.42 5.70 7.17
C GLU A 86 -4.30 6.57 6.54
N ALA A 87 -3.14 6.00 6.20
CA ALA A 87 -2.05 6.76 5.57
C ALA A 87 -2.42 7.20 4.13
N GLU A 88 -1.91 8.37 3.73
CA GLU A 88 -2.07 8.91 2.38
C GLU A 88 -0.84 8.58 1.51
N LEU A 89 -0.96 7.60 0.61
CA LEU A 89 0.11 7.13 -0.28
C LEU A 89 -0.16 7.48 -1.77
N VAL A 90 -1.02 8.48 -2.01
CA VAL A 90 -1.43 8.86 -3.38
C VAL A 90 -0.21 9.15 -4.26
N GLY A 91 -0.07 8.42 -5.36
CA GLY A 91 1.04 8.58 -6.30
C GLY A 91 2.42 8.24 -5.74
N ALA A 92 2.51 7.56 -4.59
CA ALA A 92 3.79 7.11 -4.04
C ALA A 92 4.42 6.02 -4.90
N ASN A 93 5.75 5.98 -4.96
CA ASN A 93 6.50 4.92 -5.61
C ASN A 93 6.93 3.86 -4.58
N LEU A 94 6.24 2.73 -4.58
CA LEU A 94 6.49 1.57 -3.70
C LEU A 94 7.08 0.37 -4.47
N ARG A 95 7.73 0.62 -5.61
CA ARG A 95 8.32 -0.47 -6.41
C ARG A 95 9.26 -1.31 -5.56
N ARG A 96 9.13 -2.65 -5.68
CA ARG A 96 9.95 -3.62 -4.93
C ARG A 96 9.97 -3.42 -3.42
N ALA A 97 9.02 -2.65 -2.87
CA ALA A 97 8.88 -2.47 -1.44
C ALA A 97 8.47 -3.76 -0.74
N ASN A 98 8.91 -3.95 0.49
CA ASN A 98 8.50 -5.04 1.35
C ASN A 98 7.47 -4.53 2.38
N LEU A 99 6.20 -4.92 2.20
CA LEU A 99 5.10 -4.62 3.11
C LEU A 99 4.55 -5.89 3.79
N HIS A 100 5.30 -6.99 3.80
CA HIS A 100 4.83 -8.25 4.37
C HIS A 100 4.21 -8.06 5.76
N LYS A 101 2.94 -8.48 5.92
CA LYS A 101 2.14 -8.33 7.14
C LYS A 101 1.96 -6.88 7.64
N ALA A 102 2.13 -5.89 6.79
CA ALA A 102 1.80 -4.52 7.14
C ALA A 102 0.28 -4.33 7.22
N LYS A 103 -0.14 -3.29 7.92
CA LYS A 103 -1.54 -2.89 8.03
C LYS A 103 -1.75 -1.59 7.26
N LEU A 104 -2.64 -1.62 6.28
CA LEU A 104 -3.00 -0.50 5.40
C LEU A 104 -4.53 -0.30 5.36
N THR A 105 -5.22 -0.62 6.44
CA THR A 105 -6.67 -0.47 6.49
C THR A 105 -7.06 0.96 6.20
N THR A 106 -8.02 1.16 5.28
CA THR A 106 -8.56 2.47 4.87
C THR A 106 -7.53 3.48 4.36
N SER A 107 -6.31 3.04 4.01
CA SER A 107 -5.28 3.89 3.40
C SER A 107 -5.60 4.27 1.95
N ASP A 108 -5.03 5.37 1.46
CA ASP A 108 -5.17 5.81 0.06
C ASP A 108 -3.89 5.57 -0.74
N LEU A 109 -3.87 4.51 -1.56
CA LEU A 109 -2.81 4.15 -2.50
C LEU A 109 -3.21 4.49 -3.96
N SER A 110 -4.17 5.41 -4.15
CA SER A 110 -4.61 5.72 -5.51
C SER A 110 -3.45 6.24 -6.37
N ALA A 111 -3.38 5.76 -7.61
CA ALA A 111 -2.31 6.04 -8.56
C ALA A 111 -0.88 5.72 -8.05
N ALA A 112 -0.71 4.96 -6.99
CA ALA A 112 0.61 4.52 -6.51
C ALA A 112 1.21 3.44 -7.44
N ASP A 113 2.53 3.38 -7.51
CA ASP A 113 3.29 2.33 -8.20
C ASP A 113 3.74 1.26 -7.18
N LEU A 114 3.09 0.10 -7.22
CA LEU A 114 3.35 -1.05 -6.35
C LEU A 114 4.10 -2.16 -7.10
N THR A 115 4.61 -1.89 -8.31
CA THR A 115 5.17 -2.92 -9.20
C THR A 115 6.21 -3.79 -8.49
N ALA A 116 6.02 -5.12 -8.59
CA ALA A 116 6.92 -6.14 -8.07
C ALA A 116 7.18 -6.04 -6.54
N SER A 117 6.26 -5.47 -5.78
CA SER A 117 6.35 -5.36 -4.31
C SER A 117 5.78 -6.60 -3.60
N ASP A 118 6.20 -6.78 -2.37
CA ASP A 118 5.76 -7.85 -1.47
C ASP A 118 4.63 -7.34 -0.56
N PHE A 119 3.38 -7.69 -0.90
CA PHE A 119 2.17 -7.41 -0.14
C PHE A 119 1.56 -8.67 0.48
N ARG A 120 2.36 -9.70 0.71
CA ARG A 120 1.87 -10.95 1.30
C ARG A 120 1.33 -10.73 2.70
N GLU A 121 0.15 -11.29 2.95
CA GLU A 121 -0.57 -11.23 4.23
C GLU A 121 -0.83 -9.78 4.72
N VAL A 122 -0.83 -8.79 3.82
CA VAL A 122 -1.15 -7.39 4.14
C VAL A 122 -2.64 -7.23 4.42
N ASP A 123 -2.99 -6.37 5.36
CA ASP A 123 -4.37 -5.96 5.59
C ASP A 123 -4.66 -4.64 4.86
N LEU A 124 -5.40 -4.73 3.75
CA LEU A 124 -5.86 -3.63 2.88
C LEU A 124 -7.38 -3.44 2.97
N ASN A 125 -8.02 -3.87 4.07
CA ASN A 125 -9.47 -3.73 4.21
C ASN A 125 -9.91 -2.27 4.02
N GLY A 126 -10.82 -2.04 3.07
CA GLY A 126 -11.32 -0.71 2.74
C GLY A 126 -10.31 0.25 2.10
N ALA A 127 -9.11 -0.20 1.75
CA ALA A 127 -8.09 0.65 1.14
C ALA A 127 -8.48 1.09 -0.29
N ASN A 128 -8.00 2.26 -0.70
CA ASN A 128 -8.20 2.81 -2.04
C ASN A 128 -6.96 2.57 -2.92
N LEU A 129 -7.04 1.63 -3.86
CA LEU A 129 -6.02 1.33 -4.86
C LEU A 129 -6.45 1.77 -6.27
N ARG A 130 -7.35 2.74 -6.39
CA ARG A 130 -7.85 3.20 -7.68
C ARG A 130 -6.72 3.63 -8.61
N GLY A 131 -6.63 3.01 -9.78
CA GLY A 131 -5.65 3.36 -10.81
C GLY A 131 -4.20 3.09 -10.40
N SER A 132 -3.96 2.29 -9.35
CA SER A 132 -2.60 1.87 -8.99
C SER A 132 -1.99 0.98 -10.06
N ASP A 133 -0.67 1.03 -10.19
CA ASP A 133 0.11 0.05 -10.93
C ASP A 133 0.59 -1.04 -9.96
N SER A 134 -0.11 -2.16 -9.97
CA SER A 134 0.13 -3.32 -9.08
C SER A 134 0.62 -4.54 -9.86
N ARG A 135 1.31 -4.32 -11.00
CA ARG A 135 1.81 -5.42 -11.85
C ARG A 135 2.88 -6.23 -11.12
N ALA A 136 2.78 -7.55 -11.26
CA ALA A 136 3.69 -8.50 -10.62
C ALA A 136 3.81 -8.33 -9.10
N THR A 137 2.86 -7.67 -8.45
CA THR A 137 2.79 -7.55 -6.99
C THR A 137 2.37 -8.89 -6.37
N ASP A 138 3.01 -9.28 -5.29
CA ASP A 138 2.64 -10.47 -4.54
C ASP A 138 1.65 -10.13 -3.42
N PHE A 139 0.36 -10.41 -3.64
CA PHE A 139 -0.73 -10.26 -2.68
C PHE A 139 -1.11 -11.58 -2.00
N TRP A 140 -0.24 -12.57 -1.99
CA TRP A 140 -0.55 -13.88 -1.40
C TRP A 140 -1.21 -13.74 -0.03
N LYS A 141 -2.46 -14.27 0.09
CA LYS A 141 -3.28 -14.21 1.32
C LYS A 141 -3.52 -12.81 1.88
N ALA A 142 -3.41 -11.75 1.10
CA ALA A 142 -3.76 -10.42 1.54
C ALA A 142 -5.28 -10.27 1.77
N ASN A 143 -5.66 -9.35 2.64
CA ASN A 143 -7.04 -8.96 2.87
C ASN A 143 -7.37 -7.68 2.09
N LEU A 144 -8.07 -7.82 0.97
CA LEU A 144 -8.56 -6.73 0.11
C LEU A 144 -10.08 -6.56 0.21
N LYS A 145 -10.68 -7.01 1.31
CA LYS A 145 -12.12 -6.89 1.53
C LYS A 145 -12.53 -5.40 1.46
N GLU A 146 -13.60 -5.12 0.71
CA GLU A 146 -14.14 -3.77 0.52
C GLU A 146 -13.15 -2.77 -0.12
N ALA A 147 -11.99 -3.22 -0.63
CA ALA A 147 -11.02 -2.36 -1.28
C ALA A 147 -11.54 -1.79 -2.61
N ILE A 148 -11.07 -0.59 -2.98
CA ILE A 148 -11.40 0.07 -4.25
C ILE A 148 -10.25 -0.14 -5.24
N LEU A 149 -10.44 -1.06 -6.19
CA LEU A 149 -9.46 -1.45 -7.23
C LEU A 149 -9.86 -0.93 -8.62
N ARG A 150 -10.68 0.11 -8.70
CA ARG A 150 -11.16 0.63 -10.01
C ARG A 150 -10.00 1.03 -10.91
N ASN A 151 -9.99 0.46 -12.13
CA ASN A 151 -8.96 0.72 -13.14
C ASN A 151 -7.53 0.42 -12.66
N ALA A 152 -7.33 -0.35 -11.60
CA ALA A 152 -6.02 -0.81 -11.18
C ALA A 152 -5.44 -1.80 -12.20
N ASP A 153 -4.13 -1.74 -12.40
CA ASP A 153 -3.41 -2.70 -13.23
C ASP A 153 -2.78 -3.79 -12.34
N LEU A 154 -3.41 -4.96 -12.31
CA LEU A 154 -3.01 -6.11 -11.50
C LEU A 154 -2.37 -7.22 -12.34
N ARG A 155 -1.98 -6.94 -13.59
CA ARG A 155 -1.43 -7.97 -14.48
C ARG A 155 -0.26 -8.71 -13.82
N GLU A 156 -0.23 -10.02 -14.00
CA GLU A 156 0.84 -10.89 -13.48
C GLU A 156 0.94 -10.90 -11.93
N ALA A 157 -0.01 -10.27 -11.20
CA ALA A 157 -0.01 -10.29 -9.75
C ALA A 157 -0.37 -11.69 -9.22
N ASN A 158 0.21 -12.05 -8.09
CA ASN A 158 -0.18 -13.22 -7.32
C ASN A 158 -1.30 -12.85 -6.35
N LEU A 159 -2.52 -13.32 -6.63
CA LEU A 159 -3.72 -13.11 -5.80
C LEU A 159 -4.19 -14.41 -5.13
N TRP A 160 -3.29 -15.39 -4.97
CA TRP A 160 -3.65 -16.68 -4.36
C TRP A 160 -4.12 -16.51 -2.92
N GLY A 161 -5.32 -17.02 -2.65
CA GLY A 161 -5.93 -16.99 -1.32
C GLY A 161 -6.33 -15.60 -0.82
N VAL A 162 -6.38 -14.58 -1.69
CA VAL A 162 -6.78 -13.21 -1.36
C VAL A 162 -8.27 -13.14 -1.01
N ASP A 163 -8.61 -12.36 0.02
CA ASP A 163 -10.00 -11.98 0.27
C ASP A 163 -10.34 -10.66 -0.46
N LEU A 164 -11.14 -10.77 -1.52
CA LEU A 164 -11.68 -9.67 -2.33
C LEU A 164 -13.19 -9.47 -2.10
N THR A 165 -13.71 -9.99 -0.97
CA THR A 165 -15.13 -9.87 -0.66
C THR A 165 -15.59 -8.41 -0.71
N LEU A 166 -16.65 -8.13 -1.48
CA LEU A 166 -17.22 -6.80 -1.68
C LEU A 166 -16.27 -5.75 -2.30
N ALA A 167 -15.13 -6.15 -2.86
CA ALA A 167 -14.21 -5.22 -3.51
C ALA A 167 -14.81 -4.61 -4.78
N ASP A 168 -14.47 -3.35 -5.06
CA ASP A 168 -14.86 -2.66 -6.28
C ASP A 168 -13.74 -2.75 -7.33
N MET A 169 -13.84 -3.72 -8.22
CA MET A 169 -12.82 -4.05 -9.22
C MET A 169 -13.19 -3.54 -10.63
N ARG A 170 -14.12 -2.60 -10.76
CA ARG A 170 -14.59 -2.12 -12.05
C ARG A 170 -13.47 -1.62 -12.93
N GLY A 171 -13.36 -2.18 -14.13
CA GLY A 171 -12.34 -1.83 -15.10
C GLY A 171 -10.92 -2.25 -14.74
N ALA A 172 -10.71 -2.97 -13.64
CA ALA A 172 -9.38 -3.49 -13.26
C ALA A 172 -8.86 -4.50 -14.30
N ASN A 173 -7.55 -4.56 -14.47
CA ASN A 173 -6.90 -5.52 -15.33
C ASN A 173 -6.21 -6.61 -14.51
N LEU A 174 -6.82 -7.80 -14.51
CA LEU A 174 -6.32 -9.00 -13.83
C LEU A 174 -5.81 -10.05 -14.82
N SER A 175 -5.37 -9.64 -16.02
CA SER A 175 -4.83 -10.59 -16.99
C SER A 175 -3.56 -11.24 -16.43
N TYR A 176 -3.43 -12.56 -16.66
CA TYR A 176 -2.29 -13.36 -16.19
C TYR A 176 -2.12 -13.44 -14.68
N THR A 177 -3.16 -13.16 -13.88
CA THR A 177 -3.12 -13.29 -12.41
C THR A 177 -3.36 -14.72 -11.96
N ASP A 178 -2.81 -15.07 -10.81
CA ASP A 178 -3.19 -16.28 -10.07
C ASP A 178 -4.23 -15.91 -8.99
N LEU A 179 -5.48 -16.33 -9.20
CA LEU A 179 -6.61 -16.15 -8.28
C LEU A 179 -6.95 -17.45 -7.54
N GLY A 180 -6.05 -18.42 -7.52
CA GLY A 180 -6.27 -19.68 -6.84
C GLY A 180 -6.70 -19.49 -5.39
N SER A 181 -7.75 -20.16 -4.96
CA SER A 181 -8.33 -20.06 -3.60
C SER A 181 -8.77 -18.64 -3.18
N ALA A 182 -8.85 -17.68 -4.09
CA ALA A 182 -9.33 -16.33 -3.79
C ALA A 182 -10.84 -16.31 -3.54
N ASN A 183 -11.29 -15.33 -2.75
CA ASN A 183 -12.69 -15.10 -2.43
C ASN A 183 -13.17 -13.76 -3.02
N LEU A 184 -13.94 -13.81 -4.11
CA LEU A 184 -14.51 -12.62 -4.77
C LEU A 184 -15.99 -12.42 -4.43
N MET A 185 -16.52 -13.01 -3.38
CA MET A 185 -17.95 -12.96 -3.06
C MET A 185 -18.46 -11.52 -2.98
N GLY A 186 -19.46 -11.18 -3.80
CA GLY A 186 -20.06 -9.84 -3.85
C GLY A 186 -19.15 -8.76 -4.44
N ALA A 187 -17.99 -9.10 -4.98
CA ALA A 187 -17.13 -8.12 -5.67
C ALA A 187 -17.78 -7.61 -6.96
N ASP A 188 -17.58 -6.32 -7.26
CA ASP A 188 -18.03 -5.71 -8.50
C ASP A 188 -16.94 -5.82 -9.58
N THR A 189 -17.06 -6.80 -10.46
CA THR A 189 -16.10 -7.11 -11.52
C THR A 189 -16.50 -6.57 -12.90
N ARG A 190 -17.46 -5.64 -13.00
CA ARG A 190 -17.90 -5.09 -14.28
C ARG A 190 -16.75 -4.45 -15.04
N ALA A 191 -16.63 -4.80 -16.31
CA ALA A 191 -15.54 -4.37 -17.19
C ALA A 191 -14.12 -4.75 -16.70
N ALA A 192 -13.99 -5.58 -15.67
CA ALA A 192 -12.69 -6.16 -15.31
C ALA A 192 -12.23 -7.18 -16.35
N ARG A 193 -10.92 -7.27 -16.58
CA ARG A 193 -10.32 -8.20 -17.53
C ARG A 193 -9.59 -9.32 -16.80
N PHE A 194 -9.82 -10.57 -17.23
CA PHE A 194 -9.26 -11.79 -16.63
C PHE A 194 -8.59 -12.69 -17.70
N GLU A 195 -8.03 -12.10 -18.75
CA GLU A 195 -7.38 -12.86 -19.81
C GLU A 195 -6.26 -13.72 -19.23
N SER A 196 -6.30 -15.03 -19.47
CA SER A 196 -5.30 -15.99 -18.96
C SER A 196 -5.12 -15.99 -17.44
N ALA A 197 -6.10 -15.51 -16.67
CA ALA A 197 -6.11 -15.67 -15.24
C ALA A 197 -6.45 -17.11 -14.82
N THR A 198 -5.85 -17.60 -13.74
CA THR A 198 -6.15 -18.92 -13.16
C THR A 198 -7.11 -18.79 -11.98
N PHE A 199 -8.06 -19.76 -11.85
CA PHE A 199 -9.16 -19.71 -10.88
C PHE A 199 -9.32 -21.02 -10.11
N CYS A 200 -8.24 -21.68 -9.73
CA CYS A 200 -8.34 -22.95 -9.00
C CYS A 200 -8.98 -22.74 -7.61
N ASN A 201 -10.12 -23.35 -7.34
CA ASN A 201 -10.88 -23.20 -6.10
C ASN A 201 -11.27 -21.75 -5.77
N THR A 202 -11.48 -20.91 -6.76
CA THR A 202 -11.84 -19.50 -6.58
C THR A 202 -13.34 -19.36 -6.37
N LYS A 203 -13.73 -18.60 -5.34
CA LYS A 203 -15.12 -18.27 -5.07
C LYS A 203 -15.50 -17.00 -5.83
N MET A 204 -16.37 -17.15 -6.83
CA MET A 204 -16.79 -16.07 -7.73
C MET A 204 -17.78 -15.10 -7.06
N PRO A 205 -18.01 -13.90 -7.63
CA PRO A 205 -18.95 -12.92 -7.07
C PRO A 205 -20.37 -13.45 -6.82
N THR A 206 -20.85 -14.39 -7.65
CA THR A 206 -22.16 -15.05 -7.55
C THR A 206 -22.17 -16.25 -6.61
N GLN A 207 -21.13 -16.45 -5.81
CA GLN A 207 -20.91 -17.57 -4.89
C GLN A 207 -20.59 -18.91 -5.57
N GLU A 208 -20.54 -18.97 -6.88
CA GLU A 208 -20.12 -20.16 -7.61
C GLU A 208 -18.61 -20.39 -7.45
N MET A 209 -18.20 -21.66 -7.46
CA MET A 209 -16.79 -22.04 -7.43
C MET A 209 -16.25 -22.15 -8.88
N ASN A 210 -15.20 -21.43 -9.19
CA ASN A 210 -14.48 -21.57 -10.43
C ASN A 210 -13.27 -22.50 -10.24
N GLN A 211 -13.18 -23.52 -11.07
CA GLN A 211 -12.13 -24.55 -11.04
C GLN A 211 -11.22 -24.49 -12.28
N SER A 212 -11.38 -23.46 -13.11
CA SER A 212 -10.55 -23.34 -14.31
C SER A 212 -9.11 -23.03 -13.92
N GLY A 213 -8.17 -23.80 -14.45
CA GLY A 213 -6.75 -23.64 -14.12
C GLY A 213 -6.26 -24.51 -12.95
N CYS A 214 -7.10 -25.41 -12.40
CA CYS A 214 -6.60 -26.49 -11.57
C CYS A 214 -5.92 -27.53 -12.47
#